data_0d79e213178b4a0223fb8cad134daa47
#
_entry.id   0d79e213178b4a0223fb8cad134daa47
#
_cell.length_a   1.000
_cell.length_b   1.000
_cell.length_c   1.000
_cell.angle_alpha   90.00
_cell.angle_beta   90.00
_cell.angle_gamma   90.00
#
_symmetry.space_group_name_H-M   'P 1'
#
loop_
_entity.id
_entity.type
_entity.pdbx_description
1 polymer ?
#
loop_
_entity_poly.entity_id
_entity_poly.type
_entity_poly.pdbx_seq_one_letter_code
_entity_poly.pdbx_strand_id
1 'polypeptide(L)'
;MLAYLFAQREAVKRGLPEDFLADLLIWAVPMAIISARIYYVIMKWENYSDNPIDIIKVWEGGIAIHGALIGAFVTAYIFCRIKGVSFLKVADITAPSILIGQSIGRWGNFVNQEAHGGPVSREFLESLMIPNWIIDNMYVQLNGVMTYVHPTFLYESLWNVIGLVILLMLRKVNLKRGEIFFGYIIWYSIGRFFIEGLRTDSLYLIAELRSAQVVSIIAIVFAVGMIIYRRFIQKTNERYTD
;
A
#
# COMPACT_ATOMS: atom_id res chain seq x y z
N MET A 1 9.96 -4.96 10.17
CA MET A 1 9.99 -5.48 11.56
C MET A 1 8.85 -4.90 12.40
N LEU A 2 8.79 -3.57 12.65
CA LEU A 2 7.74 -2.95 13.50
C LEU A 2 6.32 -3.31 13.09
N ALA A 3 5.98 -3.20 11.81
CA ALA A 3 4.66 -3.55 11.28
C ALA A 3 4.28 -5.02 11.56
N TYR A 4 5.23 -5.94 11.38
CA TYR A 4 5.02 -7.35 11.69
C TYR A 4 4.76 -7.58 13.18
N LEU A 5 5.61 -7.04 14.06
CA LEU A 5 5.45 -7.20 15.52
C LEU A 5 4.10 -6.64 16.00
N PHE A 6 3.66 -5.53 15.41
CA PHE A 6 2.38 -4.94 15.73
C PHE A 6 1.21 -5.83 15.28
N ALA A 7 1.25 -6.37 14.05
CA ALA A 7 0.26 -7.32 13.55
C ALA A 7 0.23 -8.61 14.37
N GLN A 8 1.41 -9.15 14.71
CA GLN A 8 1.58 -10.38 15.46
C GLN A 8 0.93 -10.31 16.84
N ARG A 9 1.18 -9.21 17.58
CA ARG A 9 0.54 -8.99 18.88
C ARG A 9 -0.98 -8.99 18.79
N GLU A 10 -1.54 -8.34 17.77
CA GLU A 10 -2.99 -8.30 17.57
C GLU A 10 -3.52 -9.66 17.10
N ALA A 11 -2.79 -10.40 16.26
CA ALA A 11 -3.16 -11.73 15.79
C ALA A 11 -3.33 -12.72 16.97
N VAL A 12 -2.34 -12.78 17.85
CA VAL A 12 -2.38 -13.62 19.06
C VAL A 12 -3.54 -13.19 19.96
N LYS A 13 -3.72 -11.89 20.18
CA LYS A 13 -4.85 -11.35 20.96
C LYS A 13 -6.21 -11.75 20.38
N ARG A 14 -6.30 -11.96 19.07
CA ARG A 14 -7.51 -12.40 18.37
C ARG A 14 -7.59 -13.91 18.17
N GLY A 15 -6.78 -14.67 18.91
CA GLY A 15 -6.84 -16.13 18.94
C GLY A 15 -6.24 -16.83 17.73
N LEU A 16 -5.38 -16.14 16.95
CA LEU A 16 -4.57 -16.81 15.93
C LEU A 16 -3.32 -17.43 16.56
N PRO A 17 -2.83 -18.56 16.03
CA PRO A 17 -1.57 -19.16 16.47
C PRO A 17 -0.41 -18.17 16.37
N GLU A 18 0.58 -18.29 17.28
CA GLU A 18 1.73 -17.39 17.31
C GLU A 18 2.51 -17.37 15.99
N ASP A 19 2.61 -18.51 15.32
CA ASP A 19 3.36 -18.63 14.07
C ASP A 19 2.55 -18.29 12.83
N PHE A 20 1.24 -17.99 12.97
CA PHE A 20 0.33 -17.84 11.83
C PHE A 20 0.78 -16.76 10.82
N LEU A 21 1.17 -15.58 11.31
CA LEU A 21 1.61 -14.49 10.41
C LEU A 21 3.02 -14.74 9.87
N ALA A 22 3.88 -15.42 10.61
CA ALA A 22 5.20 -15.81 10.13
C ALA A 22 5.07 -16.83 8.99
N ASP A 23 4.26 -17.87 9.19
CA ASP A 23 3.93 -18.87 8.16
C ASP A 23 3.34 -18.20 6.90
N LEU A 24 2.39 -17.27 7.10
CA LEU A 24 1.81 -16.52 5.97
C LEU A 24 2.89 -15.76 5.19
N LEU A 25 3.82 -15.08 5.87
CA LEU A 25 4.89 -14.31 5.21
C LEU A 25 5.88 -15.21 4.46
N ILE A 26 6.20 -16.39 5.00
CA ILE A 26 7.08 -17.38 4.34
C ILE A 26 6.52 -17.76 2.96
N TRP A 27 5.21 -17.82 2.79
CA TRP A 27 4.57 -18.12 1.51
C TRP A 27 4.27 -16.84 0.71
N ALA A 28 3.78 -15.80 1.34
CA ALA A 28 3.32 -14.60 0.64
C ALA A 28 4.48 -13.81 0.01
N VAL A 29 5.66 -13.74 0.65
CA VAL A 29 6.78 -12.97 0.12
C VAL A 29 7.37 -13.60 -1.15
N PRO A 30 7.72 -14.89 -1.20
CA PRO A 30 8.19 -15.51 -2.45
C PRO A 30 7.14 -15.44 -3.58
N MET A 31 5.88 -15.72 -3.26
CA MET A 31 4.81 -15.67 -4.27
C MET A 31 4.55 -14.26 -4.78
N ALA A 32 4.71 -13.23 -3.94
CA ALA A 32 4.66 -11.84 -4.39
C ALA A 32 5.79 -11.52 -5.38
N ILE A 33 7.02 -11.96 -5.10
CA ILE A 33 8.17 -11.75 -6.00
C ILE A 33 7.95 -12.46 -7.33
N ILE A 34 7.54 -13.73 -7.31
CA ILE A 34 7.26 -14.52 -8.51
C ILE A 34 6.16 -13.86 -9.35
N SER A 35 5.04 -13.48 -8.70
CA SER A 35 3.93 -12.84 -9.39
C SER A 35 4.30 -11.46 -9.94
N ALA A 36 5.13 -10.69 -9.22
CA ALA A 36 5.67 -9.41 -9.69
C ALA A 36 6.48 -9.58 -10.97
N ARG A 37 7.31 -10.63 -11.02
CA ARG A 37 8.11 -10.97 -12.21
C ARG A 37 7.24 -11.42 -13.37
N ILE A 38 6.32 -12.36 -13.13
CA ILE A 38 5.39 -12.86 -14.15
C ILE A 38 4.60 -11.70 -14.77
N TYR A 39 4.06 -10.81 -13.94
CA TYR A 39 3.30 -9.65 -14.40
C TYR A 39 4.18 -8.73 -15.28
N TYR A 40 5.40 -8.43 -14.84
CA TYR A 40 6.33 -7.60 -15.59
C TYR A 40 6.70 -8.21 -16.95
N VAL A 41 7.01 -9.50 -16.97
CA VAL A 41 7.35 -10.24 -18.21
C VAL A 41 6.19 -10.23 -19.20
N ILE A 42 4.94 -10.45 -18.72
CA ILE A 42 3.76 -10.40 -19.59
C ILE A 42 3.60 -8.99 -20.20
N MET A 43 3.79 -7.94 -19.41
CA MET A 43 3.63 -6.55 -19.86
C MET A 43 4.77 -6.06 -20.77
N LYS A 44 5.93 -6.71 -20.71
CA LYS A 44 7.15 -6.36 -21.46
C LYS A 44 7.70 -7.57 -22.23
N TRP A 45 6.79 -8.38 -22.78
CA TRP A 45 7.15 -9.62 -23.47
C TRP A 45 8.20 -9.45 -24.57
N GLU A 46 8.14 -8.33 -25.29
CA GLU A 46 9.11 -8.01 -26.36
C GLU A 46 10.58 -8.05 -25.87
N ASN A 47 10.84 -7.71 -24.60
CA ASN A 47 12.18 -7.72 -24.02
C ASN A 47 12.69 -9.14 -23.69
N TYR A 48 11.82 -10.15 -23.71
CA TYR A 48 12.10 -11.52 -23.27
C TYR A 48 11.92 -12.55 -24.38
N SER A 49 11.30 -12.17 -25.53
CA SER A 49 11.03 -13.07 -26.64
C SER A 49 12.30 -13.68 -27.22
N ASP A 50 13.38 -12.89 -27.30
CA ASP A 50 14.63 -13.30 -27.92
C ASP A 50 15.53 -14.14 -27.00
N ASN A 51 15.39 -13.95 -25.67
CA ASN A 51 16.15 -14.70 -24.67
C ASN A 51 15.29 -15.04 -23.44
N PRO A 52 14.50 -16.13 -23.49
CA PRO A 52 13.61 -16.52 -22.39
C PRO A 52 14.30 -16.81 -21.05
N ILE A 53 15.62 -17.06 -21.05
CA ILE A 53 16.40 -17.27 -19.82
C ILE A 53 16.41 -16.01 -18.93
N ASP A 54 16.29 -14.83 -19.52
CA ASP A 54 16.26 -13.58 -18.77
C ASP A 54 15.00 -13.44 -17.88
N ILE A 55 13.97 -14.23 -18.12
CA ILE A 55 12.76 -14.29 -17.30
C ILE A 55 13.07 -14.62 -15.82
N ILE A 56 14.05 -15.47 -15.56
CA ILE A 56 14.39 -15.89 -14.19
C ILE A 56 15.37 -14.94 -13.48
N LYS A 57 15.98 -13.99 -14.19
CA LYS A 57 16.97 -13.05 -13.64
C LYS A 57 16.30 -11.89 -12.90
N VAL A 58 15.64 -12.18 -11.78
CA VAL A 58 14.97 -11.15 -10.96
C VAL A 58 15.92 -10.14 -10.33
N TRP A 59 17.20 -10.49 -10.17
CA TRP A 59 18.24 -9.61 -9.62
C TRP A 59 18.69 -8.49 -10.56
N GLU A 60 18.37 -8.57 -11.86
CA GLU A 60 18.59 -7.51 -12.85
C GLU A 60 17.45 -6.47 -12.85
N GLY A 61 16.48 -6.60 -11.94
CA GLY A 61 15.30 -5.76 -11.91
C GLY A 61 14.13 -6.34 -12.70
N GLY A 62 13.19 -5.49 -13.14
CA GLY A 62 12.05 -5.93 -13.94
C GLY A 62 11.01 -6.69 -13.12
N ILE A 63 10.53 -6.06 -12.04
CA ILE A 63 9.42 -6.52 -11.20
C ILE A 63 8.32 -5.44 -11.16
N ALA A 64 7.07 -5.84 -11.14
CA ALA A 64 5.93 -4.93 -11.12
C ALA A 64 5.16 -5.02 -9.80
N ILE A 65 4.94 -3.88 -9.16
CA ILE A 65 4.22 -3.79 -7.87
C ILE A 65 2.81 -4.38 -7.94
N HIS A 66 2.12 -4.21 -9.06
CA HIS A 66 0.77 -4.75 -9.25
C HIS A 66 0.76 -6.28 -9.18
N GLY A 67 1.74 -6.93 -9.83
CA GLY A 67 1.91 -8.38 -9.74
C GLY A 67 2.21 -8.84 -8.33
N ALA A 68 3.07 -8.10 -7.59
CA ALA A 68 3.37 -8.39 -6.19
C ALA A 68 2.11 -8.36 -5.31
N LEU A 69 1.30 -7.31 -5.46
CA LEU A 69 0.05 -7.15 -4.68
C LEU A 69 -0.95 -8.27 -4.97
N ILE A 70 -1.13 -8.62 -6.26
CA ILE A 70 -2.02 -9.72 -6.67
C ILE A 70 -1.52 -11.03 -6.06
N GLY A 71 -0.23 -11.35 -6.20
CA GLY A 71 0.36 -12.58 -5.67
C GLY A 71 0.26 -12.68 -4.16
N ALA A 72 0.57 -11.60 -3.44
CA ALA A 72 0.44 -11.56 -1.98
C ALA A 72 -1.02 -11.77 -1.53
N PHE A 73 -1.97 -11.09 -2.18
CA PHE A 73 -3.39 -11.20 -1.85
C PHE A 73 -3.94 -12.60 -2.10
N VAL A 74 -3.66 -13.17 -3.28
CA VAL A 74 -4.11 -14.53 -3.64
C VAL A 74 -3.51 -15.56 -2.68
N THR A 75 -2.21 -15.44 -2.38
CA THR A 75 -1.54 -16.33 -1.44
C THR A 75 -2.14 -16.23 -0.04
N ALA A 76 -2.36 -15.00 0.45
CA ALA A 76 -2.99 -14.79 1.76
C ALA A 76 -4.41 -15.38 1.82
N TYR A 77 -5.19 -15.21 0.74
CA TYR A 77 -6.53 -15.79 0.66
C TYR A 77 -6.51 -17.33 0.70
N ILE A 78 -5.66 -17.96 -0.13
CA ILE A 78 -5.51 -19.42 -0.20
C ILE A 78 -4.99 -19.95 1.14
N PHE A 79 -3.97 -19.32 1.73
CA PHE A 79 -3.41 -19.70 3.03
C PHE A 79 -4.46 -19.67 4.14
N CYS A 80 -5.25 -18.61 4.22
CA CYS A 80 -6.35 -18.50 5.17
C CYS A 80 -7.38 -19.61 4.97
N ARG A 81 -7.73 -19.94 3.73
CA ARG A 81 -8.66 -21.05 3.41
C ARG A 81 -8.12 -22.39 3.87
N ILE A 82 -6.83 -22.68 3.64
CA ILE A 82 -6.17 -23.94 4.06
C ILE A 82 -6.14 -24.06 5.59
N LYS A 83 -5.83 -22.96 6.29
CA LYS A 83 -5.76 -22.92 7.76
C LYS A 83 -7.15 -22.82 8.43
N GLY A 84 -8.24 -22.76 7.67
CA GLY A 84 -9.60 -22.65 8.21
C GLY A 84 -9.91 -21.29 8.89
N VAL A 85 -9.13 -20.25 8.59
CA VAL A 85 -9.27 -18.90 9.15
C VAL A 85 -9.94 -17.96 8.16
N SER A 86 -10.81 -17.08 8.63
CA SER A 86 -11.40 -16.05 7.77
C SER A 86 -10.35 -15.10 7.25
N PHE A 87 -10.24 -14.95 5.92
CA PHE A 87 -9.35 -13.97 5.29
C PHE A 87 -9.62 -12.55 5.80
N LEU A 88 -10.89 -12.14 5.93
CA LEU A 88 -11.24 -10.81 6.41
C LEU A 88 -10.83 -10.57 7.86
N LYS A 89 -10.79 -11.63 8.71
CA LYS A 89 -10.23 -11.52 10.07
C LYS A 89 -8.74 -11.15 10.01
N VAL A 90 -7.99 -11.85 9.19
CA VAL A 90 -6.55 -11.59 9.01
C VAL A 90 -6.32 -10.21 8.38
N ALA A 91 -7.11 -9.84 7.38
CA ALA A 91 -7.05 -8.53 6.72
C ALA A 91 -7.32 -7.37 7.71
N ASP A 92 -8.33 -7.48 8.58
CA ASP A 92 -8.61 -6.48 9.62
C ASP A 92 -7.47 -6.36 10.64
N ILE A 93 -6.86 -7.48 11.02
CA ILE A 93 -5.72 -7.51 11.95
C ILE A 93 -4.51 -6.80 11.33
N THR A 94 -4.24 -7.05 10.05
CA THR A 94 -3.03 -6.56 9.37
C THR A 94 -3.17 -5.15 8.81
N ALA A 95 -4.37 -4.65 8.54
CA ALA A 95 -4.59 -3.37 7.90
C ALA A 95 -3.88 -2.17 8.59
N PRO A 96 -3.94 -1.97 9.91
CA PRO A 96 -3.17 -0.90 10.55
C PRO A 96 -1.65 -1.10 10.44
N SER A 97 -1.19 -2.36 10.44
CA SER A 97 0.24 -2.67 10.29
C SER A 97 0.76 -2.36 8.90
N ILE A 98 -0.08 -2.47 7.88
CA ILE A 98 0.24 -2.06 6.50
C ILE A 98 0.49 -0.55 6.46
N LEU A 99 -0.33 0.26 7.13
CA LEU A 99 -0.11 1.72 7.23
C LEU A 99 1.20 2.07 7.92
N ILE A 100 1.61 1.32 8.97
CA ILE A 100 2.94 1.48 9.58
C ILE A 100 4.04 1.21 8.55
N GLY A 101 3.94 0.10 7.83
CA GLY A 101 4.91 -0.25 6.79
C GLY A 101 4.97 0.78 5.67
N GLN A 102 3.83 1.25 5.21
CA GLN A 102 3.73 2.30 4.18
C GLN A 102 4.30 3.62 4.67
N SER A 103 3.97 4.05 5.89
CA SER A 103 4.50 5.30 6.46
C SER A 103 6.04 5.29 6.50
N ILE A 104 6.64 4.20 7.00
CA ILE A 104 8.10 4.05 7.06
C ILE A 104 8.69 3.91 5.66
N GLY A 105 8.05 3.13 4.78
CA GLY A 105 8.54 2.88 3.42
C GLY A 105 8.65 4.14 2.56
N ARG A 106 7.81 5.17 2.81
CA ARG A 106 7.90 6.46 2.10
C ARG A 106 9.20 7.22 2.37
N TRP A 107 9.83 7.01 3.51
CA TRP A 107 11.14 7.58 3.77
C TRP A 107 12.24 7.00 2.87
N GLY A 108 12.04 5.80 2.30
CA GLY A 108 12.91 5.27 1.24
C GLY A 108 12.90 6.15 -0.01
N ASN A 109 11.73 6.66 -0.43
CA ASN A 109 11.64 7.60 -1.54
C ASN A 109 12.40 8.92 -1.26
N PHE A 110 12.38 9.39 -0.01
CA PHE A 110 13.16 10.55 0.41
C PHE A 110 14.68 10.31 0.28
N VAL A 111 15.15 9.16 0.76
CA VAL A 111 16.57 8.80 0.68
C VAL A 111 17.03 8.60 -0.76
N ASN A 112 16.18 8.03 -1.61
CA ASN A 112 16.46 7.81 -3.03
C ASN A 112 16.22 9.06 -3.90
N GLN A 113 15.66 10.14 -3.33
CA GLN A 113 15.24 11.35 -4.06
C GLN A 113 14.32 11.06 -5.25
N GLU A 114 13.40 10.12 -5.07
CA GLU A 114 12.46 9.68 -6.10
C GLU A 114 11.00 9.95 -5.68
N ALA A 115 10.07 9.83 -6.66
CA ALA A 115 8.63 9.93 -6.42
C ALA A 115 8.20 11.25 -5.76
N HIS A 116 8.94 12.33 -5.98
CA HIS A 116 8.63 13.67 -5.49
C HIS A 116 7.56 14.35 -6.35
N GLY A 117 7.03 15.49 -5.85
CA GLY A 117 6.05 16.28 -6.59
C GLY A 117 6.67 17.35 -7.50
N GLY A 118 5.81 18.23 -8.01
CA GLY A 118 6.22 19.35 -8.86
C GLY A 118 7.07 20.39 -8.14
N PRO A 119 7.61 21.37 -8.91
CA PRO A 119 8.46 22.44 -8.36
C PRO A 119 7.68 23.33 -7.40
N VAL A 120 8.37 23.75 -6.33
CA VAL A 120 7.87 24.71 -5.33
C VAL A 120 8.97 25.67 -4.93
N SER A 121 8.61 26.75 -4.21
CA SER A 121 9.62 27.64 -3.63
C SER A 121 10.11 27.12 -2.28
N ARG A 122 11.30 27.57 -1.87
CA ARG A 122 11.83 27.26 -0.53
C ARG A 122 10.95 27.84 0.56
N GLU A 123 10.45 29.05 0.38
CA GLU A 123 9.57 29.76 1.31
C GLU A 123 8.27 28.97 1.53
N PHE A 124 7.74 28.30 0.49
CA PHE A 124 6.59 27.41 0.62
C PHE A 124 6.91 26.24 1.59
N LEU A 125 8.07 25.60 1.42
CA LEU A 125 8.46 24.47 2.29
C LEU A 125 8.70 24.93 3.73
N GLU A 126 9.30 26.11 3.93
CA GLU A 126 9.50 26.72 5.25
C GLU A 126 8.16 27.08 5.92
N SER A 127 7.17 27.53 5.14
CA SER A 127 5.83 27.83 5.64
C SER A 127 5.09 26.59 6.19
N LEU A 128 5.45 25.39 5.71
CA LEU A 128 4.95 24.12 6.21
C LEU A 128 5.66 23.65 7.49
N MET A 129 6.54 24.47 8.05
CA MET A 129 7.37 24.14 9.23
C MET A 129 8.18 22.84 9.07
N ILE A 130 8.60 22.54 7.85
CA ILE A 130 9.43 21.37 7.55
C ILE A 130 10.87 21.68 8.01
N PRO A 131 11.54 20.76 8.72
CA PRO A 131 12.94 20.97 9.13
C PRO A 131 13.88 21.19 7.95
N ASN A 132 14.85 22.10 8.10
CA ASN A 132 15.77 22.46 7.02
C ASN A 132 16.51 21.28 6.40
N TRP A 133 16.88 20.26 7.20
CA TRP A 133 17.53 19.05 6.68
C TRP A 133 16.66 18.26 5.71
N ILE A 134 15.33 18.34 5.81
CA ILE A 134 14.41 17.78 4.82
C ILE A 134 14.33 18.70 3.62
N ILE A 135 14.16 20.02 3.83
CA ILE A 135 14.06 21.01 2.74
C ILE A 135 15.27 20.93 1.84
N ASP A 136 16.47 20.92 2.42
CA ASP A 136 17.72 20.88 1.67
C ASP A 136 17.86 19.61 0.81
N ASN A 137 17.31 18.45 1.26
CA ASN A 137 17.25 17.21 0.48
C ASN A 137 16.13 17.20 -0.57
N MET A 138 15.17 18.15 -0.51
CA MET A 138 14.16 18.34 -1.56
C MET A 138 14.62 19.29 -2.68
N TYR A 139 15.88 19.68 -2.72
CA TYR A 139 16.50 20.42 -3.80
C TYR A 139 17.11 19.43 -4.80
N VAL A 140 16.37 19.13 -5.86
CA VAL A 140 16.70 18.07 -6.82
C VAL A 140 16.75 18.60 -8.26
N GLN A 141 17.38 17.84 -9.15
CA GLN A 141 17.40 18.16 -10.56
C GLN A 141 16.12 17.66 -11.24
N LEU A 142 15.30 18.60 -11.70
CA LEU A 142 14.08 18.33 -12.46
C LEU A 142 14.22 18.94 -13.86
N ASN A 143 14.14 18.12 -14.91
CA ASN A 143 14.29 18.56 -16.30
C ASN A 143 15.56 19.39 -16.58
N GLY A 144 16.67 19.04 -15.93
CA GLY A 144 17.95 19.72 -16.09
C GLY A 144 18.14 20.97 -15.24
N VAL A 145 17.15 21.40 -14.46
CA VAL A 145 17.19 22.57 -13.58
C VAL A 145 17.11 22.11 -12.12
N MET A 146 17.98 22.67 -11.27
CA MET A 146 17.91 22.45 -9.82
C MET A 146 16.76 23.26 -9.24
N THR A 147 15.85 22.58 -8.56
CA THR A 147 14.66 23.22 -7.96
C THR A 147 14.20 22.48 -6.71
N TYR A 148 13.48 23.18 -5.83
CA TYR A 148 12.78 22.54 -4.73
C TYR A 148 11.50 21.88 -5.25
N VAL A 149 11.13 20.75 -4.65
CA VAL A 149 9.97 19.94 -5.06
C VAL A 149 9.07 19.61 -3.86
N HIS A 150 7.80 19.32 -4.13
CA HIS A 150 6.87 18.86 -3.10
C HIS A 150 7.36 17.57 -2.43
N PRO A 151 7.46 17.52 -1.10
CA PRO A 151 7.88 16.33 -0.34
C PRO A 151 6.70 15.36 -0.21
N THR A 152 6.29 14.75 -1.31
CA THR A 152 5.15 13.82 -1.35
C THR A 152 5.33 12.64 -0.43
N PHE A 153 6.59 12.20 -0.19
CA PHE A 153 6.91 11.16 0.79
C PHE A 153 6.41 11.53 2.20
N LEU A 154 6.58 12.79 2.60
CA LEU A 154 6.17 13.30 3.90
C LEU A 154 4.64 13.37 4.00
N TYR A 155 3.99 13.87 2.94
CA TYR A 155 2.53 13.93 2.88
C TYR A 155 1.92 12.53 2.99
N GLU A 156 2.42 11.56 2.23
CA GLU A 156 1.95 10.16 2.29
C GLU A 156 2.27 9.52 3.65
N SER A 157 3.44 9.79 4.21
CA SER A 157 3.82 9.25 5.53
C SER A 157 2.88 9.77 6.63
N LEU A 158 2.62 11.08 6.67
CA LEU A 158 1.71 11.70 7.64
C LEU A 158 0.27 11.20 7.44
N TRP A 159 -0.21 11.11 6.18
CA TRP A 159 -1.53 10.58 5.86
C TRP A 159 -1.69 9.15 6.40
N ASN A 160 -0.68 8.31 6.21
CA ASN A 160 -0.69 6.93 6.71
C ASN A 160 -0.67 6.87 8.24
N VAL A 161 0.06 7.76 8.92
CA VAL A 161 0.04 7.85 10.40
C VAL A 161 -1.33 8.27 10.91
N ILE A 162 -1.97 9.25 10.28
CA ILE A 162 -3.34 9.66 10.65
C ILE A 162 -4.30 8.49 10.43
N GLY A 163 -4.22 7.80 9.29
CA GLY A 163 -5.03 6.61 9.01
C GLY A 163 -4.81 5.49 10.02
N LEU A 164 -3.58 5.26 10.45
CA LEU A 164 -3.25 4.31 11.50
C LEU A 164 -4.02 4.64 12.80
N VAL A 165 -3.97 5.90 13.23
CA VAL A 165 -4.69 6.35 14.46
C VAL A 165 -6.19 6.12 14.30
N ILE A 166 -6.78 6.49 13.16
CA ILE A 166 -8.20 6.28 12.87
C ILE A 166 -8.55 4.79 12.93
N LEU A 167 -7.78 3.92 12.25
CA LEU A 167 -8.08 2.48 12.27
C LEU A 167 -7.95 1.87 13.67
N LEU A 168 -6.99 2.34 14.48
CA LEU A 168 -6.87 1.91 15.88
C LEU A 168 -8.04 2.36 16.74
N MET A 169 -8.59 3.56 16.50
CA MET A 169 -9.81 4.02 17.15
C MET A 169 -11.02 3.17 16.72
N LEU A 170 -11.12 2.85 15.43
CA LEU A 170 -12.19 2.01 14.89
C LEU A 170 -12.17 0.58 15.45
N ARG A 171 -11.00 0.03 15.79
CA ARG A 171 -10.91 -1.26 16.51
C ARG A 171 -11.66 -1.28 17.83
N LYS A 172 -11.72 -0.14 18.54
CA LYS A 172 -12.42 -0.02 19.83
C LYS A 172 -13.95 -0.02 19.67
N VAL A 173 -14.46 0.35 18.49
CA VAL A 173 -15.89 0.38 18.18
C VAL A 173 -16.45 -1.01 17.90
N ASN A 174 -15.61 -2.03 17.76
CA ASN A 174 -15.98 -3.40 17.45
C ASN A 174 -16.87 -3.52 16.20
N LEU A 175 -16.37 -2.99 15.09
CA LEU A 175 -17.02 -3.00 13.79
C LEU A 175 -17.25 -4.45 13.29
N LYS A 176 -18.03 -4.60 12.23
CA LYS A 176 -18.20 -5.89 11.56
C LYS A 176 -16.89 -6.33 10.89
N ARG A 177 -16.66 -7.64 10.87
CA ARG A 177 -15.45 -8.25 10.27
C ARG A 177 -15.28 -7.82 8.81
N GLY A 178 -14.10 -7.32 8.46
CA GLY A 178 -13.74 -6.77 7.16
C GLY A 178 -13.84 -5.25 7.07
N GLU A 179 -14.56 -4.58 7.98
CA GLU A 179 -14.77 -3.13 7.88
C GLU A 179 -13.52 -2.30 8.20
N ILE A 180 -12.61 -2.80 9.03
CA ILE A 180 -11.32 -2.14 9.28
C ILE A 180 -10.45 -2.22 8.01
N PHE A 181 -10.43 -3.36 7.36
CA PHE A 181 -9.70 -3.53 6.10
C PHE A 181 -10.29 -2.68 4.96
N PHE A 182 -11.61 -2.67 4.80
CA PHE A 182 -12.24 -1.78 3.81
C PHE A 182 -12.05 -0.31 4.16
N GLY A 183 -12.08 0.05 5.45
CA GLY A 183 -11.72 1.39 5.92
C GLY A 183 -10.28 1.79 5.57
N TYR A 184 -9.33 0.85 5.69
CA TYR A 184 -7.96 1.03 5.21
C TYR A 184 -7.92 1.32 3.70
N ILE A 185 -8.63 0.50 2.89
CA ILE A 185 -8.67 0.70 1.44
C ILE A 185 -9.21 2.10 1.10
N ILE A 186 -10.31 2.52 1.72
CA ILE A 186 -10.90 3.84 1.49
C ILE A 186 -9.90 4.94 1.88
N TRP A 187 -9.34 4.89 3.08
CA TRP A 187 -8.42 5.91 3.58
C TRP A 187 -7.18 6.06 2.70
N TYR A 188 -6.52 4.92 2.41
CA TYR A 188 -5.34 4.91 1.56
C TYR A 188 -5.62 5.43 0.14
N SER A 189 -6.74 5.01 -0.45
CA SER A 189 -7.12 5.41 -1.80
C SER A 189 -7.46 6.90 -1.89
N ILE A 190 -8.07 7.50 -0.85
CA ILE A 190 -8.30 8.95 -0.77
C ILE A 190 -6.95 9.69 -0.80
N GLY A 191 -6.02 9.31 0.08
CA GLY A 191 -4.69 9.94 0.11
C GLY A 191 -3.95 9.78 -1.21
N ARG A 192 -3.99 8.57 -1.77
CA ARG A 192 -3.35 8.28 -3.06
C ARG A 192 -3.93 9.09 -4.21
N PHE A 193 -5.24 9.29 -4.23
CA PHE A 193 -5.90 10.10 -5.25
C PHE A 193 -5.40 11.56 -5.27
N PHE A 194 -5.32 12.20 -4.09
CA PHE A 194 -4.90 13.59 -4.00
C PHE A 194 -3.38 13.76 -4.18
N ILE A 195 -2.57 12.91 -3.53
CA ILE A 195 -1.11 13.04 -3.59
C ILE A 195 -0.58 12.67 -4.98
N GLU A 196 -1.20 11.72 -5.69
CA GLU A 196 -0.86 11.42 -7.08
C GLU A 196 -1.01 12.66 -7.97
N GLY A 197 -1.97 13.53 -7.70
CA GLY A 197 -2.14 14.80 -8.38
C GLY A 197 -0.93 15.75 -8.31
N LEU A 198 -0.09 15.61 -7.29
CA LEU A 198 1.12 16.43 -7.10
C LEU A 198 2.38 15.83 -7.76
N ARG A 199 2.37 14.53 -8.10
CA ARG A 199 3.57 13.82 -8.59
C ARG A 199 3.87 14.18 -10.04
N THR A 200 5.16 14.17 -10.39
CA THR A 200 5.64 14.49 -11.74
C THR A 200 5.88 13.25 -12.61
N ASP A 201 6.00 12.06 -11.99
CA ASP A 201 6.36 10.79 -12.63
C ASP A 201 5.14 9.87 -12.91
N SER A 202 3.94 10.44 -12.89
CA SER A 202 2.68 9.68 -13.01
C SER A 202 2.35 9.31 -14.46
N LEU A 203 1.83 8.09 -14.66
CA LEU A 203 1.32 7.63 -15.95
C LEU A 203 -0.16 8.02 -16.12
N TYR A 204 -0.50 8.63 -17.24
CA TYR A 204 -1.88 8.95 -17.63
C TYR A 204 -2.56 7.74 -18.27
N LEU A 205 -3.79 7.44 -17.91
CA LEU A 205 -4.55 6.29 -18.42
C LEU A 205 -5.74 6.73 -19.31
N ILE A 206 -6.58 7.66 -18.83
CA ILE A 206 -7.80 8.09 -19.51
C ILE A 206 -7.94 9.59 -19.33
N ALA A 207 -8.04 10.33 -20.43
CA ALA A 207 -8.15 11.78 -20.45
C ALA A 207 -7.03 12.44 -19.59
N GLU A 208 -7.40 13.23 -18.58
CA GLU A 208 -6.46 13.89 -17.66
C GLU A 208 -6.22 13.10 -16.37
N LEU A 209 -6.88 11.93 -16.19
CA LEU A 209 -6.73 11.13 -14.97
C LEU A 209 -5.52 10.20 -15.03
N ARG A 210 -4.76 10.22 -13.96
CA ARG A 210 -3.61 9.34 -13.77
C ARG A 210 -4.06 7.93 -13.39
N SER A 211 -3.31 6.92 -13.80
CA SER A 211 -3.65 5.52 -13.56
C SER A 211 -3.94 5.21 -12.08
N ALA A 212 -3.13 5.77 -11.16
CA ALA A 212 -3.34 5.58 -9.74
C ALA A 212 -4.62 6.25 -9.21
N GLN A 213 -5.08 7.35 -9.82
CA GLN A 213 -6.35 8.00 -9.46
C GLN A 213 -7.54 7.15 -9.86
N VAL A 214 -7.52 6.58 -11.06
CA VAL A 214 -8.58 5.65 -11.53
C VAL A 214 -8.68 4.44 -10.63
N VAL A 215 -7.54 3.80 -10.32
CA VAL A 215 -7.49 2.66 -9.40
C VAL A 215 -8.02 3.03 -8.02
N SER A 216 -7.69 4.23 -7.51
CA SER A 216 -8.17 4.72 -6.23
C SER A 216 -9.69 4.87 -6.19
N ILE A 217 -10.30 5.43 -7.24
CA ILE A 217 -11.77 5.55 -7.34
C ILE A 217 -12.42 4.16 -7.33
N ILE A 218 -11.92 3.24 -8.15
CA ILE A 218 -12.43 1.88 -8.22
C ILE A 218 -12.33 1.19 -6.86
N ALA A 219 -11.19 1.33 -6.18
CA ALA A 219 -10.97 0.75 -4.86
C ALA A 219 -11.92 1.31 -3.80
N ILE A 220 -12.20 2.62 -3.81
CA ILE A 220 -13.16 3.25 -2.90
C ILE A 220 -14.57 2.72 -3.17
N VAL A 221 -15.02 2.71 -4.43
CA VAL A 221 -16.35 2.22 -4.81
C VAL A 221 -16.51 0.76 -4.41
N PHE A 222 -15.50 -0.07 -4.67
CA PHE A 222 -15.49 -1.47 -4.26
C PHE A 222 -15.59 -1.63 -2.73
N ALA A 223 -14.76 -0.92 -1.97
CA ALA A 223 -14.72 -1.04 -0.51
C ALA A 223 -16.03 -0.57 0.13
N VAL A 224 -16.59 0.56 -0.32
CA VAL A 224 -17.90 1.05 0.13
C VAL A 224 -19.00 0.05 -0.24
N GLY A 225 -19.02 -0.43 -1.47
CA GLY A 225 -19.96 -1.45 -1.93
C GLY A 225 -19.91 -2.73 -1.09
N MET A 226 -18.70 -3.19 -0.74
CA MET A 226 -18.53 -4.37 0.13
C MET A 226 -19.02 -4.14 1.56
N ILE A 227 -18.82 -2.95 2.13
CA ILE A 227 -19.36 -2.59 3.46
C ILE A 227 -20.89 -2.63 3.41
N ILE A 228 -21.50 -1.99 2.40
CA ILE A 228 -22.96 -1.96 2.22
C ILE A 228 -23.50 -3.39 2.01
N TYR A 229 -22.90 -4.14 1.10
CA TYR A 229 -23.29 -5.53 0.84
C TYR A 229 -23.29 -6.38 2.11
N ARG A 230 -22.19 -6.33 2.89
CA ARG A 230 -22.05 -7.14 4.11
C ARG A 230 -23.00 -6.70 5.22
N ARG A 231 -23.27 -5.40 5.35
CA ARG A 231 -24.19 -4.87 6.38
C ARG A 231 -25.65 -5.14 6.07
N PHE A 232 -26.08 -4.90 4.85
CA PHE A 232 -27.50 -4.83 4.48
C PHE A 232 -28.00 -6.05 3.72
N ILE A 233 -27.17 -6.67 2.88
CA ILE A 233 -27.55 -7.81 2.04
C ILE A 233 -27.15 -9.12 2.73
N GLN A 234 -25.88 -9.32 3.03
CA GLN A 234 -25.39 -10.52 3.71
C GLN A 234 -25.79 -10.54 5.20
N LYS A 235 -26.08 -9.38 5.81
CA LYS A 235 -26.46 -9.23 7.22
C LYS A 235 -25.47 -9.93 8.17
N THR A 236 -24.19 -9.85 7.86
CA THR A 236 -23.11 -10.46 8.66
C THR A 236 -23.22 -10.02 10.13
N ASN A 237 -23.18 -10.97 11.05
CA ASN A 237 -23.16 -10.71 12.49
C ASN A 237 -21.76 -10.76 13.09
N GLU A 238 -20.80 -11.40 12.39
CA GLU A 238 -19.41 -11.51 12.82
C GLU A 238 -18.76 -10.14 13.00
N ARG A 239 -18.13 -9.95 14.16
CA ARG A 239 -17.47 -8.69 14.51
C ARG A 239 -15.96 -8.82 14.49
N TYR A 240 -15.29 -7.70 14.63
CA TYR A 240 -13.83 -7.63 14.68
C TYR A 240 -13.26 -8.46 15.83
N THR A 241 -13.94 -8.53 16.97
CA THR A 241 -13.50 -9.26 18.17
C THR A 241 -13.72 -10.76 18.11
N ASP A 242 -14.54 -11.25 17.17
CA ASP A 242 -14.83 -12.68 17.00
C ASP A 242 -13.67 -13.35 16.15
#